data_6538a9f50070154a5420c277b9e53cca
#
_entry.id   6538a9f50070154a5420c277b9e53cca
#
_cell.length_a   1.000
_cell.length_b   1.000
_cell.length_c   1.000
_cell.angle_alpha   90.00
_cell.angle_beta   90.00
_cell.angle_gamma   90.00
#
_symmetry.space_group_name_H-M   'P 1'
#
loop_
_entity.id
_entity.type
_entity.pdbx_description
1 polymer ?
#
loop_
_entity_poly.entity_id
_entity_poly.type
_entity_poly.pdbx_seq_one_letter_code
_entity_poly.pdbx_strand_id
1 'polypeptide(L)'
;CKNQEKKVTFQLLSDFIDSKLDYPEHINKLSKAKLLPKPKPREHQAESIKNVIKGFKKADRGQLIMACGTGKTFTTLWIKEKLKAETTLILLPSLSLLSQTLKEWSYAANQPFKSLAVCSDDTVTRGAEEDSAQSSTQDLSFPVSSDPKVIAKFLKQEGCKVIFSTYQSSPMVAEAMKSKAVPILDLVICDEAHRCAGKVGSTFTTVLDDRKIRTKQKLFTTATPRTYSSNVKKAAKDQEIIVTGMDDEKVFGSVFHKLSFGQAIEKELLTDYQVVIVGVDEPMVKQWIDEQEIVAINPNKQTDARTLAAKIGLIKA
;
A
#
# COMPACT_ATOMS: atom_id res chain seq x y z
N CYS A 1 14.19 -13.72 24.22
CA CYS A 1 15.04 -12.81 23.40
C CYS A 1 14.96 -11.32 23.81
N LYS A 2 14.12 -10.96 24.81
CA LYS A 2 13.97 -9.52 25.23
C LYS A 2 15.20 -8.91 25.90
N ASN A 3 16.20 -9.71 26.30
CA ASN A 3 17.40 -9.25 27.03
C ASN A 3 18.73 -9.53 26.30
N GLN A 4 18.72 -9.66 24.99
CA GLN A 4 19.96 -9.89 24.24
C GLN A 4 20.50 -8.57 23.70
N GLU A 5 21.79 -8.28 23.95
CA GLU A 5 22.52 -7.10 23.44
C GLU A 5 22.65 -7.13 21.89
N LYS A 6 22.56 -8.31 21.27
CA LYS A 6 22.62 -8.48 19.81
C LYS A 6 21.23 -8.82 19.26
N LYS A 7 20.84 -8.13 18.21
CA LYS A 7 19.61 -8.41 17.49
C LYS A 7 19.67 -9.81 16.86
N VAL A 8 18.73 -10.68 17.22
CA VAL A 8 18.59 -11.99 16.60
C VAL A 8 17.50 -11.88 15.53
N THR A 9 17.83 -12.24 14.31
CA THR A 9 16.90 -12.33 13.19
C THR A 9 16.74 -13.78 12.78
N PHE A 10 15.51 -14.21 12.53
CA PHE A 10 15.24 -15.51 11.94
C PHE A 10 15.22 -15.37 10.41
N GLN A 11 15.84 -16.29 9.72
CA GLN A 11 15.74 -16.42 8.27
C GLN A 11 15.05 -17.74 7.97
N LEU A 12 13.95 -17.66 7.23
CA LEU A 12 13.20 -18.83 6.78
C LEU A 12 13.70 -19.28 5.42
N LEU A 13 13.39 -20.52 5.03
CA LEU A 13 13.70 -21.03 3.70
C LEU A 13 13.12 -20.14 2.59
N SER A 14 11.94 -19.58 2.80
CA SER A 14 11.32 -18.60 1.91
C SER A 14 12.22 -17.38 1.67
N ASP A 15 12.93 -16.88 2.68
CA ASP A 15 13.82 -15.71 2.53
C ASP A 15 14.98 -16.01 1.58
N PHE A 16 15.43 -17.26 1.52
CA PHE A 16 16.46 -17.70 0.57
C PHE A 16 15.88 -17.91 -0.83
N ILE A 17 14.70 -18.51 -0.93
CA ILE A 17 14.01 -18.73 -2.22
C ILE A 17 13.65 -17.39 -2.86
N ASP A 18 13.15 -16.43 -2.06
CA ASP A 18 12.76 -15.10 -2.52
C ASP A 18 13.94 -14.13 -2.67
N SER A 19 15.14 -14.55 -2.23
CA SER A 19 16.34 -13.73 -2.37
C SER A 19 16.68 -13.50 -3.83
N LYS A 20 17.22 -12.32 -4.12
CA LYS A 20 17.62 -11.94 -5.48
C LYS A 20 19.09 -12.28 -5.75
N LEU A 21 19.52 -13.44 -5.23
CA LEU A 21 20.85 -13.98 -5.42
C LEU A 21 20.80 -15.19 -6.35
N ASP A 22 21.75 -15.24 -7.25
CA ASP A 22 22.07 -16.44 -8.02
C ASP A 22 23.00 -17.31 -7.16
N TYR A 23 22.39 -18.26 -6.45
CA TYR A 23 23.12 -19.13 -5.52
C TYR A 23 23.97 -20.15 -6.31
N PRO A 24 25.25 -20.30 -5.95
CA PRO A 24 26.07 -21.31 -6.55
C PRO A 24 25.67 -22.72 -6.05
N GLU A 25 25.88 -23.75 -6.86
CA GLU A 25 25.56 -25.14 -6.53
C GLU A 25 26.21 -25.64 -5.24
N HIS A 26 27.34 -25.04 -4.80
CA HIS A 26 28.08 -25.44 -3.63
C HIS A 26 28.30 -24.27 -2.66
N ILE A 27 28.08 -24.51 -1.36
CA ILE A 27 28.22 -23.54 -0.29
C ILE A 27 29.59 -22.87 -0.23
N ASN A 28 30.65 -23.60 -0.60
CA ASN A 28 32.04 -23.09 -0.64
C ASN A 28 32.24 -21.98 -1.69
N LYS A 29 31.28 -21.80 -2.61
CA LYS A 29 31.29 -20.76 -3.64
C LYS A 29 30.34 -19.60 -3.29
N LEU A 30 29.76 -19.58 -2.09
CA LEU A 30 28.77 -18.58 -1.70
C LEU A 30 29.30 -17.13 -1.79
N SER A 31 30.61 -16.93 -1.53
CA SER A 31 31.29 -15.65 -1.71
C SER A 31 31.31 -15.15 -3.16
N LYS A 32 30.99 -16.00 -4.12
CA LYS A 32 30.90 -15.69 -5.55
C LYS A 32 29.47 -15.53 -6.04
N ALA A 33 28.47 -15.61 -5.12
CA ALA A 33 27.07 -15.38 -5.45
C ALA A 33 26.90 -14.00 -6.09
N LYS A 34 26.12 -13.93 -7.17
CA LYS A 34 25.84 -12.68 -7.90
C LYS A 34 24.41 -12.27 -7.67
N LEU A 35 24.18 -10.95 -7.62
CA LEU A 35 22.82 -10.45 -7.67
C LEU A 35 22.20 -10.75 -9.03
N LEU A 36 20.95 -11.18 -9.02
CA LEU A 36 20.15 -11.30 -10.25
C LEU A 36 20.06 -9.92 -10.94
N PRO A 37 19.93 -9.90 -12.28
CA PRO A 37 19.78 -8.67 -13.02
C PRO A 37 18.59 -7.85 -12.51
N LYS A 38 18.79 -6.54 -12.33
CA LYS A 38 17.70 -5.64 -11.94
C LYS A 38 16.59 -5.64 -12.99
N PRO A 39 15.33 -5.61 -12.56
CA PRO A 39 14.21 -5.54 -13.47
C PRO A 39 14.25 -4.23 -14.27
N LYS A 40 13.81 -4.29 -15.52
CA LYS A 40 13.64 -3.14 -16.40
C LYS A 40 12.15 -2.89 -16.64
N PRO A 41 11.73 -1.64 -16.87
CA PRO A 41 10.35 -1.35 -17.20
C PRO A 41 9.89 -2.11 -18.45
N ARG A 42 8.78 -2.83 -18.35
CA ARG A 42 8.06 -3.36 -19.51
C ARG A 42 7.39 -2.20 -20.26
N GLU A 43 6.95 -2.44 -21.49
CA GLU A 43 6.37 -1.40 -22.36
C GLU A 43 5.24 -0.62 -21.68
N HIS A 44 4.23 -1.29 -21.11
CA HIS A 44 3.11 -0.66 -20.40
C HIS A 44 3.55 0.14 -19.17
N GLN A 45 4.63 -0.29 -18.49
CA GLN A 45 5.19 0.44 -17.34
C GLN A 45 5.95 1.69 -17.83
N ALA A 46 6.71 1.58 -18.91
CA ALA A 46 7.40 2.73 -19.52
C ALA A 46 6.40 3.79 -19.99
N GLU A 47 5.29 3.37 -20.58
CA GLU A 47 4.17 4.25 -20.96
C GLU A 47 3.57 4.94 -19.72
N SER A 48 3.29 4.16 -18.65
CA SER A 48 2.76 4.68 -17.39
C SER A 48 3.68 5.74 -16.78
N ILE A 49 4.99 5.45 -16.71
CA ILE A 49 6.01 6.37 -16.21
C ILE A 49 6.00 7.68 -17.03
N LYS A 50 6.03 7.56 -18.37
CA LYS A 50 6.00 8.72 -19.28
C LYS A 50 4.78 9.61 -19.03
N ASN A 51 3.59 9.00 -18.88
CA ASN A 51 2.34 9.71 -18.69
C ASN A 51 2.28 10.39 -17.31
N VAL A 52 2.74 9.73 -16.24
CA VAL A 52 2.82 10.32 -14.90
C VAL A 52 3.80 11.50 -14.87
N ILE A 53 4.97 11.37 -15.47
CA ILE A 53 5.94 12.48 -15.55
C ILE A 53 5.36 13.67 -16.34
N LYS A 54 4.61 13.40 -17.44
CA LYS A 54 3.91 14.45 -18.20
C LYS A 54 2.81 15.11 -17.36
N GLY A 55 2.08 14.32 -16.56
CA GLY A 55 1.05 14.83 -15.63
C GLY A 55 1.64 15.77 -14.59
N PHE A 56 2.74 15.39 -13.95
CA PHE A 56 3.42 16.22 -12.95
C PHE A 56 4.07 17.51 -13.49
N LYS A 57 4.21 17.64 -14.78
CA LYS A 57 4.58 18.94 -15.39
C LYS A 57 3.44 19.97 -15.37
N LYS A 58 2.19 19.50 -15.17
CA LYS A 58 0.97 20.32 -15.25
C LYS A 58 0.27 20.48 -13.90
N ALA A 59 0.47 19.53 -12.97
CA ALA A 59 -0.20 19.48 -11.68
C ALA A 59 0.72 18.90 -10.60
N ASP A 60 0.48 19.28 -9.35
CA ASP A 60 1.23 18.79 -8.18
C ASP A 60 0.73 17.42 -7.67
N ARG A 61 -0.40 16.94 -8.19
CA ARG A 61 -1.00 15.65 -7.80
C ARG A 61 -1.74 14.99 -8.93
N GLY A 62 -1.85 13.67 -8.86
CA GLY A 62 -2.63 12.91 -9.83
C GLY A 62 -2.68 11.42 -9.53
N GLN A 63 -3.40 10.69 -10.38
CA GLN A 63 -3.74 9.30 -10.15
C GLN A 63 -3.06 8.40 -11.20
N LEU A 64 -2.51 7.29 -10.71
CA LEU A 64 -2.01 6.18 -11.53
C LEU A 64 -2.92 4.97 -11.27
N ILE A 65 -3.77 4.66 -12.23
CA ILE A 65 -4.69 3.52 -12.14
C ILE A 65 -4.09 2.38 -12.95
N MET A 66 -3.70 1.29 -12.29
CA MET A 66 -3.14 0.10 -12.94
C MET A 66 -3.73 -1.16 -12.31
N ALA A 67 -4.15 -2.12 -13.14
CA ALA A 67 -4.64 -3.42 -12.67
C ALA A 67 -3.66 -4.11 -11.72
N CYS A 68 -4.15 -4.90 -10.76
CA CYS A 68 -3.31 -5.74 -9.91
C CYS A 68 -2.47 -6.68 -10.78
N GLY A 69 -1.25 -7.03 -10.34
CA GLY A 69 -0.35 -7.90 -11.10
C GLY A 69 0.43 -7.23 -12.23
N THR A 70 0.12 -5.98 -12.63
CA THR A 70 0.82 -5.27 -13.71
C THR A 70 2.09 -4.56 -13.27
N GLY A 71 2.54 -4.74 -12.01
CA GLY A 71 3.83 -4.26 -11.50
C GLY A 71 3.83 -2.80 -11.05
N LYS A 72 2.76 -2.34 -10.39
CA LYS A 72 2.65 -0.99 -9.79
C LYS A 72 3.86 -0.64 -8.92
N THR A 73 4.31 -1.57 -8.07
CA THR A 73 5.41 -1.35 -7.12
C THR A 73 6.70 -0.91 -7.79
N PHE A 74 7.12 -1.60 -8.85
CA PHE A 74 8.29 -1.20 -9.63
C PHE A 74 8.04 0.08 -10.43
N THR A 75 6.84 0.25 -10.98
CA THR A 75 6.48 1.45 -11.74
C THR A 75 6.62 2.70 -10.87
N THR A 76 6.18 2.65 -9.60
CA THR A 76 6.29 3.78 -8.67
C THR A 76 7.73 4.07 -8.27
N LEU A 77 8.59 3.05 -8.12
CA LEU A 77 10.03 3.24 -7.93
C LEU A 77 10.65 4.01 -9.10
N TRP A 78 10.40 3.56 -10.33
CA TRP A 78 10.97 4.22 -11.51
C TRP A 78 10.42 5.62 -11.75
N ILE A 79 9.15 5.89 -11.36
CA ILE A 79 8.61 7.26 -11.35
C ILE A 79 9.40 8.12 -10.38
N LYS A 80 9.64 7.64 -9.14
CA LYS A 80 10.47 8.34 -8.14
C LYS A 80 11.85 8.66 -8.70
N GLU A 81 12.52 7.69 -9.31
CA GLU A 81 13.85 7.85 -9.89
C GLU A 81 13.84 8.85 -11.05
N LYS A 82 12.83 8.77 -11.94
CA LYS A 82 12.68 9.67 -13.07
C LYS A 82 12.41 11.11 -12.67
N LEU A 83 11.69 11.32 -11.56
CA LEU A 83 11.47 12.62 -10.93
C LEU A 83 12.70 13.12 -10.17
N LYS A 84 13.70 12.29 -9.96
CA LYS A 84 14.87 12.56 -9.10
C LYS A 84 14.45 12.96 -7.67
N ALA A 85 13.38 12.36 -7.16
CA ALA A 85 12.88 12.66 -5.83
C ALA A 85 13.85 12.11 -4.77
N GLU A 86 14.49 13.01 -4.01
CA GLU A 86 15.45 12.64 -2.96
C GLU A 86 14.74 12.25 -1.67
N THR A 87 13.64 12.93 -1.34
CA THR A 87 12.88 12.68 -0.12
C THR A 87 11.49 12.19 -0.48
N THR A 88 11.23 10.90 -0.24
CA THR A 88 9.98 10.25 -0.63
C THR A 88 9.28 9.63 0.58
N LEU A 89 7.96 9.77 0.66
CA LEU A 89 7.09 9.01 1.54
C LEU A 89 6.23 8.08 0.70
N ILE A 90 6.20 6.79 1.03
CA ILE A 90 5.24 5.86 0.46
C ILE A 90 4.32 5.35 1.57
N LEU A 91 3.01 5.44 1.33
CA LEU A 91 1.96 4.97 2.23
C LEU A 91 1.38 3.66 1.72
N LEU A 92 1.32 2.68 2.59
CA LEU A 92 0.95 1.30 2.28
C LEU A 92 -0.17 0.83 3.22
N PRO A 93 -1.05 -0.06 2.76
CA PRO A 93 -2.23 -0.46 3.55
C PRO A 93 -1.92 -1.45 4.68
N SER A 94 -0.82 -2.20 4.59
CA SER A 94 -0.46 -3.25 5.56
C SER A 94 1.05 -3.37 5.77
N LEU A 95 1.46 -4.03 6.85
CA LEU A 95 2.87 -4.31 7.17
C LEU A 95 3.50 -5.28 6.15
N SER A 96 2.76 -6.29 5.69
CA SER A 96 3.26 -7.23 4.68
C SER A 96 3.56 -6.52 3.37
N LEU A 97 2.69 -5.65 2.89
CA LEU A 97 2.94 -4.84 1.69
C LEU A 97 4.08 -3.84 1.90
N LEU A 98 4.24 -3.30 3.11
CA LEU A 98 5.36 -2.43 3.45
C LEU A 98 6.68 -3.19 3.34
N SER A 99 6.77 -4.38 3.96
CA SER A 99 7.96 -5.23 3.89
C SER A 99 8.28 -5.64 2.47
N GLN A 100 7.29 -6.10 1.72
CA GLN A 100 7.42 -6.48 0.32
C GLN A 100 7.93 -5.32 -0.53
N THR A 101 7.25 -4.16 -0.46
CA THR A 101 7.61 -2.98 -1.26
C THR A 101 9.03 -2.51 -0.95
N LEU A 102 9.42 -2.51 0.32
CA LEU A 102 10.76 -2.10 0.72
C LEU A 102 11.82 -3.08 0.19
N LYS A 103 11.60 -4.40 0.28
CA LYS A 103 12.48 -5.42 -0.29
C LYS A 103 12.61 -5.25 -1.81
N GLU A 104 11.50 -5.10 -2.52
CA GLU A 104 11.46 -4.93 -3.98
C GLU A 104 12.18 -3.65 -4.42
N TRP A 105 11.93 -2.52 -3.75
CA TRP A 105 12.58 -1.26 -4.05
C TRP A 105 14.08 -1.31 -3.75
N SER A 106 14.48 -1.90 -2.62
CA SER A 106 15.91 -2.05 -2.26
C SER A 106 16.69 -2.85 -3.29
N TYR A 107 16.05 -3.88 -3.87
CA TYR A 107 16.65 -4.69 -4.93
C TYR A 107 16.70 -3.95 -6.28
N ALA A 108 15.59 -3.34 -6.69
CA ALA A 108 15.43 -2.83 -8.04
C ALA A 108 15.96 -1.40 -8.22
N ALA A 109 16.16 -0.64 -7.14
CA ALA A 109 16.60 0.75 -7.22
C ALA A 109 17.95 0.88 -7.94
N ASN A 110 18.01 1.79 -8.92
CA ASN A 110 19.25 2.13 -9.62
C ASN A 110 20.19 2.99 -8.75
N GLN A 111 19.60 3.80 -7.87
CA GLN A 111 20.33 4.61 -6.91
C GLN A 111 20.04 4.13 -5.49
N PRO A 112 21.06 3.93 -4.66
CA PRO A 112 20.85 3.55 -3.27
C PRO A 112 20.12 4.66 -2.51
N PHE A 113 19.29 4.26 -1.55
CA PHE A 113 18.57 5.18 -0.68
C PHE A 113 18.61 4.69 0.78
N LYS A 114 18.55 5.63 1.71
CA LYS A 114 18.32 5.34 3.12
C LYS A 114 16.83 5.06 3.32
N SER A 115 16.46 4.10 4.15
CA SER A 115 15.07 3.76 4.45
C SER A 115 14.74 3.85 5.93
N LEU A 116 13.51 4.23 6.23
CA LEU A 116 12.91 4.16 7.56
C LEU A 116 11.49 3.62 7.42
N ALA A 117 11.17 2.56 8.16
CA ALA A 117 9.81 2.07 8.26
C ALA A 117 9.09 2.77 9.43
N VAL A 118 7.89 3.31 9.16
CA VAL A 118 7.06 3.98 10.17
C VAL A 118 5.77 3.18 10.33
N CYS A 119 5.74 2.36 11.37
CA CYS A 119 4.62 1.49 11.71
C CYS A 119 4.64 1.20 13.21
N SER A 120 3.53 0.72 13.76
CA SER A 120 3.39 0.32 15.16
C SER A 120 2.84 -1.10 15.26
N ASP A 121 3.16 -1.81 16.38
CA ASP A 121 2.63 -3.16 16.64
C ASP A 121 1.11 -3.18 16.80
N ASP A 122 0.49 -2.06 17.23
CA ASP A 122 -0.96 -1.91 17.34
C ASP A 122 -1.68 -2.01 15.97
N THR A 123 -0.95 -1.83 14.86
CA THR A 123 -1.53 -2.02 13.52
C THR A 123 -1.74 -3.49 13.18
N VAL A 124 -1.05 -4.40 13.86
CA VAL A 124 -1.16 -5.85 13.69
C VAL A 124 -2.47 -6.39 14.26
N THR A 125 -2.91 -5.84 15.41
CA THR A 125 -4.10 -6.33 16.12
C THR A 125 -5.43 -5.84 15.56
N ARG A 126 -5.46 -4.69 14.89
CA ARG A 126 -6.70 -4.08 14.34
C ARG A 126 -7.01 -4.43 12.89
N GLY A 127 -6.06 -4.98 12.15
CA GLY A 127 -6.22 -5.36 10.74
C GLY A 127 -6.31 -6.86 10.49
N ALA A 128 -6.51 -7.67 11.54
CA ALA A 128 -6.46 -9.13 11.48
C ALA A 128 -7.68 -9.80 10.78
N GLU A 129 -8.62 -9.02 10.23
CA GLU A 129 -9.83 -9.60 9.63
C GLU A 129 -9.77 -9.73 8.09
N GLU A 130 -8.84 -9.07 7.37
CA GLU A 130 -8.88 -9.12 5.89
C GLU A 130 -7.64 -9.70 5.19
N ASP A 131 -6.43 -9.74 5.82
CA ASP A 131 -5.25 -10.36 5.17
C ASP A 131 -4.24 -10.84 6.24
N SER A 132 -4.50 -11.97 6.84
CA SER A 132 -3.68 -12.52 7.91
C SER A 132 -2.48 -13.32 7.42
N ALA A 133 -1.45 -12.63 6.94
CA ALA A 133 -0.09 -13.08 7.16
C ALA A 133 0.52 -12.14 8.23
N GLN A 134 0.50 -12.56 9.47
CA GLN A 134 1.02 -11.82 10.62
C GLN A 134 2.52 -11.60 10.43
N SER A 135 2.90 -10.41 9.97
CA SER A 135 4.26 -9.95 10.06
C SER A 135 4.35 -9.03 11.27
N SER A 136 5.06 -9.44 12.29
CA SER A 136 5.42 -8.60 13.43
C SER A 136 6.39 -7.51 12.97
N THR A 137 6.39 -6.32 13.61
CA THR A 137 7.43 -5.30 13.39
C THR A 137 8.83 -5.83 13.74
N GLN A 138 8.93 -6.89 14.53
CA GLN A 138 10.18 -7.58 14.87
C GLN A 138 10.75 -8.38 13.69
N ASP A 139 9.93 -8.75 12.71
CA ASP A 139 10.36 -9.50 11.52
C ASP A 139 10.89 -8.56 10.42
N LEU A 140 10.76 -7.25 10.61
CA LEU A 140 11.32 -6.28 9.67
C LEU A 140 12.83 -6.15 9.89
N SER A 141 13.60 -6.56 8.89
CA SER A 141 15.06 -6.44 8.85
C SER A 141 15.58 -4.99 8.68
N PHE A 142 14.71 -3.99 8.91
CA PHE A 142 14.96 -2.58 8.62
C PHE A 142 14.76 -1.72 9.86
N PRO A 143 15.35 -0.50 9.92
CA PRO A 143 15.05 0.46 10.96
C PRO A 143 13.56 0.80 11.00
N VAL A 144 12.94 0.56 12.15
CA VAL A 144 11.52 0.85 12.42
C VAL A 144 11.42 1.89 13.51
N SER A 145 10.54 2.88 13.35
CA SER A 145 10.25 3.83 14.42
C SER A 145 8.87 4.45 14.22
N SER A 146 8.13 4.60 15.32
CA SER A 146 6.91 5.42 15.40
C SER A 146 7.15 6.75 16.13
N ASP A 147 8.40 7.04 16.56
CA ASP A 147 8.74 8.30 17.25
C ASP A 147 8.88 9.44 16.24
N PRO A 148 8.07 10.51 16.33
CA PRO A 148 8.17 11.68 15.47
C PRO A 148 9.54 12.36 15.49
N LYS A 149 10.28 12.29 16.62
CA LYS A 149 11.63 12.87 16.72
C LYS A 149 12.65 12.11 15.87
N VAL A 150 12.55 10.77 15.86
CA VAL A 150 13.39 9.90 15.01
C VAL A 150 13.06 10.14 13.54
N ILE A 151 11.78 10.23 13.19
CA ILE A 151 11.31 10.53 11.84
C ILE A 151 11.85 11.90 11.38
N ALA A 152 11.72 12.93 12.21
CA ALA A 152 12.22 14.27 11.91
C ALA A 152 13.75 14.29 11.73
N LYS A 153 14.50 13.55 12.57
CA LYS A 153 15.96 13.41 12.44
C LYS A 153 16.32 12.70 11.12
N PHE A 154 15.60 11.65 10.75
CA PHE A 154 15.81 10.94 9.50
C PHE A 154 15.56 11.84 8.29
N LEU A 155 14.47 12.61 8.28
CA LEU A 155 14.13 13.51 7.18
C LEU A 155 15.15 14.64 6.97
N LYS A 156 15.88 15.04 8.02
CA LYS A 156 16.93 16.07 7.96
C LYS A 156 18.29 15.55 7.45
N GLN A 157 18.45 14.24 7.30
CA GLN A 157 19.70 13.69 6.77
C GLN A 157 19.88 14.10 5.31
N GLU A 158 21.11 14.11 4.85
CA GLU A 158 21.45 14.33 3.44
C GLU A 158 21.28 13.06 2.61
N GLY A 159 21.14 13.23 1.30
CA GLY A 159 21.04 12.18 0.30
C GLY A 159 19.65 11.61 0.15
N CYS A 160 19.54 10.64 -0.76
CA CYS A 160 18.29 10.01 -1.11
C CYS A 160 17.73 9.17 0.05
N LYS A 161 16.48 9.42 0.42
CA LYS A 161 15.81 8.76 1.54
C LYS A 161 14.33 8.49 1.27
N VAL A 162 13.85 7.36 1.77
CA VAL A 162 12.47 6.92 1.61
C VAL A 162 11.91 6.52 2.97
N ILE A 163 10.76 7.07 3.32
CA ILE A 163 9.94 6.60 4.43
C ILE A 163 8.89 5.65 3.86
N PHE A 164 8.85 4.43 4.38
CA PHE A 164 7.78 3.47 4.15
C PHE A 164 6.87 3.50 5.37
N SER A 165 5.62 3.92 5.21
CA SER A 165 4.70 4.03 6.34
C SER A 165 3.38 3.32 6.05
N THR A 166 2.78 2.74 7.09
CA THR A 166 1.37 2.37 6.98
C THR A 166 0.50 3.64 7.05
N TYR A 167 -0.69 3.59 6.47
CA TYR A 167 -1.64 4.70 6.57
C TYR A 167 -1.97 5.03 8.02
N GLN A 168 -2.13 4.02 8.86
CA GLN A 168 -2.43 4.18 10.27
C GLN A 168 -1.35 4.95 11.02
N SER A 169 -0.08 4.79 10.62
CA SER A 169 1.07 5.47 11.23
C SER A 169 1.41 6.81 10.57
N SER A 170 0.72 7.19 9.50
CA SER A 170 0.93 8.48 8.82
C SER A 170 0.77 9.71 9.73
N PRO A 171 -0.07 9.71 10.79
CA PRO A 171 -0.10 10.81 11.76
C PRO A 171 1.24 11.05 12.46
N MET A 172 2.08 10.03 12.65
CA MET A 172 3.42 10.20 13.25
C MET A 172 4.36 10.95 12.30
N VAL A 173 4.24 10.69 10.99
CA VAL A 173 4.96 11.46 9.96
C VAL A 173 4.47 12.91 9.94
N ALA A 174 3.16 13.11 10.02
CA ALA A 174 2.57 14.46 10.10
C ALA A 174 3.05 15.22 11.34
N GLU A 175 3.13 14.56 12.48
CA GLU A 175 3.65 15.15 13.74
C GLU A 175 5.12 15.56 13.58
N ALA A 176 5.96 14.70 13.00
CA ALA A 176 7.35 15.02 12.70
C ALA A 176 7.49 16.25 11.80
N MET A 177 6.56 16.42 10.85
CA MET A 177 6.55 17.53 9.89
C MET A 177 5.96 18.84 10.43
N LYS A 178 5.43 18.90 11.65
CA LYS A 178 5.01 20.16 12.29
C LYS A 178 6.18 21.14 12.46
N SER A 179 7.38 20.63 12.67
CA SER A 179 8.57 21.45 12.69
C SER A 179 8.89 22.00 11.29
N LYS A 180 8.99 23.32 11.18
CA LYS A 180 9.41 23.99 9.94
C LYS A 180 10.85 23.62 9.51
N ALA A 181 11.66 23.13 10.45
CA ALA A 181 13.03 22.66 10.16
C ALA A 181 13.06 21.30 9.45
N VAL A 182 11.95 20.59 9.35
CA VAL A 182 11.84 19.37 8.55
C VAL A 182 11.54 19.77 7.11
N PRO A 183 12.34 19.28 6.13
CA PRO A 183 12.17 19.67 4.74
C PRO A 183 10.82 19.17 4.16
N ILE A 184 10.35 19.85 3.13
CA ILE A 184 9.20 19.42 2.34
C ILE A 184 9.60 18.16 1.57
N LEU A 185 8.73 17.16 1.52
CA LEU A 185 8.94 15.95 0.73
C LEU A 185 8.91 16.28 -0.76
N ASP A 186 9.76 15.62 -1.55
CA ASP A 186 9.70 15.77 -3.00
C ASP A 186 8.49 15.03 -3.58
N LEU A 187 8.23 13.82 -3.05
CA LEU A 187 7.16 12.95 -3.55
C LEU A 187 6.48 12.20 -2.40
N VAL A 188 5.16 12.17 -2.45
CA VAL A 188 4.34 11.24 -1.66
C VAL A 188 3.65 10.27 -2.61
N ILE A 189 3.76 8.97 -2.34
CA ILE A 189 3.06 7.92 -3.06
C ILE A 189 2.05 7.29 -2.10
N CYS A 190 0.79 7.29 -2.50
CA CYS A 190 -0.30 6.64 -1.77
C CYS A 190 -0.68 5.36 -2.51
N ASP A 191 -0.17 4.22 -2.05
CA ASP A 191 -0.53 2.94 -2.65
C ASP A 191 -1.88 2.44 -2.10
N GLU A 192 -2.64 1.75 -2.95
CA GLU A 192 -4.04 1.41 -2.70
C GLU A 192 -4.88 2.61 -2.22
N ALA A 193 -4.73 3.73 -2.95
CA ALA A 193 -5.26 5.03 -2.60
C ALA A 193 -6.80 5.08 -2.48
N HIS A 194 -7.52 4.05 -2.97
CA HIS A 194 -8.95 3.91 -2.72
C HIS A 194 -9.29 3.87 -1.21
N ARG A 195 -8.31 3.51 -0.35
CA ARG A 195 -8.46 3.56 1.11
C ARG A 195 -8.46 4.98 1.67
N CYS A 196 -7.92 5.95 0.94
CA CYS A 196 -8.02 7.38 1.30
C CYS A 196 -9.39 7.98 0.94
N ALA A 197 -10.17 7.31 0.08
CA ALA A 197 -11.52 7.73 -0.25
C ALA A 197 -12.50 7.30 0.86
N GLY A 198 -13.40 8.19 1.24
CA GLY A 198 -14.38 7.94 2.29
C GLY A 198 -14.51 9.10 3.25
N LYS A 199 -14.81 8.81 4.52
CA LYS A 199 -15.00 9.81 5.58
C LYS A 199 -13.70 10.58 5.83
N VAL A 200 -13.76 11.89 5.69
CA VAL A 200 -12.65 12.80 6.01
C VAL A 200 -12.44 12.84 7.54
N GLY A 201 -11.17 12.88 7.96
CA GLY A 201 -10.80 12.91 9.38
C GLY A 201 -10.34 11.56 9.94
N SER A 202 -10.39 10.48 9.17
CA SER A 202 -9.76 9.20 9.53
C SER A 202 -8.23 9.28 9.40
N THR A 203 -7.51 8.32 10.00
CA THR A 203 -6.04 8.21 9.86
C THR A 203 -5.61 8.04 8.41
N PHE A 204 -6.43 7.38 7.59
CA PHE A 204 -6.19 7.18 6.16
C PHE A 204 -6.23 8.48 5.35
N THR A 205 -6.96 9.50 5.83
CA THR A 205 -7.10 10.80 5.16
C THR A 205 -6.06 11.83 5.60
N THR A 206 -5.17 11.48 6.53
CA THR A 206 -4.11 12.40 7.01
C THR A 206 -3.26 12.94 5.87
N VAL A 207 -2.97 12.12 4.87
CA VAL A 207 -2.17 12.47 3.69
C VAL A 207 -2.87 13.46 2.74
N LEU A 208 -4.19 13.57 2.82
CA LEU A 208 -4.96 14.47 1.97
C LEU A 208 -4.84 15.94 2.43
N ASP A 209 -4.46 16.19 3.69
CA ASP A 209 -4.23 17.54 4.22
C ASP A 209 -2.77 17.96 3.97
N ASP A 210 -2.57 18.87 3.02
CA ASP A 210 -1.25 19.38 2.62
C ASP A 210 -0.54 20.17 3.74
N ARG A 211 -1.27 20.62 4.76
CA ARG A 211 -0.70 21.29 5.94
C ARG A 211 -0.06 20.27 6.89
N LYS A 212 -0.58 19.03 6.91
CA LYS A 212 -0.08 17.94 7.76
C LYS A 212 1.11 17.24 7.12
N ILE A 213 1.00 16.85 5.85
CA ILE A 213 2.08 16.21 5.10
C ILE A 213 2.42 17.10 3.90
N ARG A 214 3.46 17.91 4.08
CA ARG A 214 3.92 18.87 3.09
C ARG A 214 4.76 18.17 2.01
N THR A 215 4.37 18.31 0.77
CA THR A 215 5.06 17.68 -0.36
C THR A 215 4.97 18.55 -1.63
N LYS A 216 5.94 18.40 -2.52
CA LYS A 216 5.92 19.03 -3.85
C LYS A 216 4.98 18.29 -4.80
N GLN A 217 4.96 16.96 -4.73
CA GLN A 217 4.17 16.11 -5.63
C GLN A 217 3.52 14.96 -4.87
N LYS A 218 2.30 14.59 -5.30
CA LYS A 218 1.52 13.52 -4.68
C LYS A 218 0.94 12.60 -5.74
N LEU A 219 1.27 11.31 -5.67
CA LEU A 219 0.80 10.27 -6.58
C LEU A 219 -0.13 9.31 -5.85
N PHE A 220 -1.35 9.18 -6.32
CA PHE A 220 -2.32 8.22 -5.82
C PHE A 220 -2.36 7.01 -6.75
N THR A 221 -2.01 5.82 -6.24
CA THR A 221 -1.97 4.59 -7.04
C THR A 221 -3.01 3.59 -6.56
N THR A 222 -3.75 3.00 -7.48
CA THR A 222 -4.73 1.94 -7.19
C THR A 222 -5.09 1.16 -8.45
N ALA A 223 -5.60 -0.05 -8.29
CA ALA A 223 -6.25 -0.80 -9.35
C ALA A 223 -7.76 -0.48 -9.43
N THR A 224 -8.36 -0.11 -8.30
CA THR A 224 -9.82 0.03 -8.11
C THR A 224 -10.14 1.40 -7.53
N PRO A 225 -10.23 2.46 -8.35
CA PRO A 225 -10.57 3.78 -7.86
C PRO A 225 -11.97 3.78 -7.25
N ARG A 226 -12.09 4.37 -6.06
CA ARG A 226 -13.35 4.42 -5.31
C ARG A 226 -14.02 5.77 -5.51
N THR A 227 -15.25 5.73 -6.01
CA THR A 227 -16.10 6.89 -6.21
C THR A 227 -17.41 6.73 -5.46
N TYR A 228 -18.08 7.82 -5.15
CA TYR A 228 -19.36 7.81 -4.43
C TYR A 228 -20.42 8.52 -5.24
N SER A 229 -21.61 7.91 -5.33
CA SER A 229 -22.76 8.53 -6.00
C SER A 229 -23.19 9.82 -5.30
N SER A 230 -23.87 10.70 -6.04
CA SER A 230 -24.40 11.96 -5.51
C SER A 230 -25.33 11.73 -4.32
N ASN A 231 -26.10 10.64 -4.32
CA ASN A 231 -27.02 10.30 -3.23
C ASN A 231 -26.27 9.95 -1.94
N VAL A 232 -25.16 9.18 -2.03
CA VAL A 232 -24.32 8.85 -0.88
C VAL A 232 -23.64 10.11 -0.32
N LYS A 233 -23.14 10.98 -1.21
CA LYS A 233 -22.54 12.27 -0.79
C LYS A 233 -23.56 13.18 -0.10
N LYS A 234 -24.82 13.23 -0.57
CA LYS A 234 -25.91 13.98 0.08
C LYS A 234 -26.27 13.39 1.43
N ALA A 235 -26.54 12.09 1.51
CA ALA A 235 -26.88 11.43 2.77
C ALA A 235 -25.78 11.58 3.84
N ALA A 236 -24.51 11.54 3.45
CA ALA A 236 -23.40 11.80 4.34
C ALA A 236 -23.39 13.26 4.84
N LYS A 237 -23.69 14.23 3.96
CA LYS A 237 -23.76 15.65 4.31
C LYS A 237 -24.89 15.94 5.30
N ASP A 238 -26.03 15.28 5.16
CA ASP A 238 -27.16 15.38 6.08
C ASP A 238 -26.81 14.88 7.50
N GLN A 239 -25.78 14.03 7.62
CA GLN A 239 -25.21 13.55 8.88
C GLN A 239 -23.95 14.33 9.30
N GLU A 240 -23.67 15.48 8.70
CA GLU A 240 -22.46 16.28 8.91
C GLU A 240 -21.14 15.52 8.63
N ILE A 241 -21.21 14.48 7.80
CA ILE A 241 -20.05 13.69 7.40
C ILE A 241 -19.58 14.14 6.01
N ILE A 242 -18.33 14.56 5.91
CA ILE A 242 -17.70 14.86 4.62
C ILE A 242 -17.12 13.55 4.04
N VAL A 243 -17.59 13.17 2.86
CA VAL A 243 -17.11 12.01 2.11
C VAL A 243 -16.46 12.48 0.82
N THR A 244 -15.21 12.03 0.60
CA THR A 244 -14.43 12.35 -0.60
C THR A 244 -14.20 11.09 -1.43
N GLY A 245 -14.54 11.14 -2.71
CA GLY A 245 -14.23 10.07 -3.68
C GLY A 245 -13.01 10.41 -4.53
N MET A 246 -12.43 9.43 -5.19
CA MET A 246 -11.29 9.64 -6.10
C MET A 246 -11.67 10.38 -7.40
N ASP A 247 -12.95 10.64 -7.61
CA ASP A 247 -13.51 11.54 -8.63
C ASP A 247 -13.33 13.03 -8.27
N ASP A 248 -12.93 13.34 -7.05
CA ASP A 248 -12.63 14.72 -6.64
C ASP A 248 -11.20 15.10 -7.06
N GLU A 249 -11.07 15.74 -8.21
CA GLU A 249 -9.78 16.16 -8.76
C GLU A 249 -9.06 17.21 -7.91
N LYS A 250 -9.76 17.98 -7.06
CA LYS A 250 -9.11 18.93 -6.15
C LYS A 250 -8.30 18.19 -5.07
N VAL A 251 -8.76 17.01 -4.68
CA VAL A 251 -8.14 16.20 -3.63
C VAL A 251 -7.16 15.20 -4.21
N PHE A 252 -7.57 14.44 -5.23
CA PHE A 252 -6.79 13.34 -5.78
C PHE A 252 -6.06 13.68 -7.08
N GLY A 253 -6.33 14.82 -7.68
CA GLY A 253 -5.82 15.19 -8.99
C GLY A 253 -6.48 14.41 -10.14
N SER A 254 -6.16 14.77 -11.37
CA SER A 254 -6.64 14.06 -12.55
C SER A 254 -5.93 12.71 -12.73
N VAL A 255 -6.54 11.85 -13.53
CA VAL A 255 -5.94 10.56 -13.90
C VAL A 255 -4.82 10.80 -14.92
N PHE A 256 -3.56 10.56 -14.51
CA PHE A 256 -2.39 10.71 -15.38
C PHE A 256 -2.22 9.51 -16.31
N HIS A 257 -2.54 8.31 -15.81
CA HIS A 257 -2.50 7.09 -16.61
C HIS A 257 -3.52 6.06 -16.07
N LYS A 258 -4.12 5.31 -16.99
CA LYS A 258 -5.05 4.24 -16.67
C LYS A 258 -4.73 3.01 -17.52
N LEU A 259 -4.52 1.87 -16.84
CA LEU A 259 -4.44 0.53 -17.42
C LEU A 259 -5.47 -0.34 -16.68
N SER A 260 -6.64 -0.52 -17.29
CA SER A 260 -7.72 -1.32 -16.72
C SER A 260 -7.43 -2.83 -16.80
N PHE A 261 -8.19 -3.64 -16.06
CA PHE A 261 -8.08 -5.10 -16.14
C PHE A 261 -8.31 -5.60 -17.58
N GLY A 262 -9.36 -5.14 -18.27
CA GLY A 262 -9.63 -5.52 -19.66
C GLY A 262 -8.46 -5.20 -20.58
N GLN A 263 -7.92 -3.97 -20.51
CA GLN A 263 -6.74 -3.58 -21.30
C GLN A 263 -5.49 -4.41 -20.94
N ALA A 264 -5.35 -4.83 -19.70
CA ALA A 264 -4.23 -5.66 -19.28
C ALA A 264 -4.36 -7.10 -19.81
N ILE A 265 -5.58 -7.63 -19.91
CA ILE A 265 -5.87 -8.93 -20.52
C ILE A 265 -5.65 -8.85 -22.04
N GLU A 266 -6.20 -7.84 -22.71
CA GLU A 266 -5.99 -7.62 -24.15
C GLU A 266 -4.51 -7.49 -24.54
N LYS A 267 -3.68 -6.95 -23.64
CA LYS A 267 -2.21 -6.85 -23.79
C LYS A 267 -1.47 -8.10 -23.32
N GLU A 268 -2.15 -9.19 -22.99
CA GLU A 268 -1.57 -10.44 -22.48
C GLU A 268 -0.67 -10.28 -21.23
N LEU A 269 -0.94 -9.22 -20.44
CA LEU A 269 -0.24 -8.97 -19.19
C LEU A 269 -0.86 -9.75 -18.03
N LEU A 270 -2.15 -10.05 -18.13
CA LEU A 270 -2.94 -10.85 -17.20
C LEU A 270 -3.68 -11.93 -17.96
N THR A 271 -3.89 -13.06 -17.31
CA THR A 271 -4.77 -14.11 -17.79
C THR A 271 -6.21 -13.64 -17.71
N ASP A 272 -7.04 -14.11 -18.63
CA ASP A 272 -8.49 -13.91 -18.56
C ASP A 272 -9.06 -14.59 -17.31
N TYR A 273 -10.21 -14.13 -16.84
CA TYR A 273 -10.87 -14.66 -15.66
C TYR A 273 -12.36 -14.85 -15.89
N GLN A 274 -12.92 -15.81 -15.18
CA GLN A 274 -14.35 -16.03 -15.14
C GLN A 274 -14.88 -15.63 -13.76
N VAL A 275 -16.00 -14.91 -13.75
CA VAL A 275 -16.71 -14.58 -12.52
C VAL A 275 -17.86 -15.57 -12.37
N VAL A 276 -17.78 -16.41 -11.35
CA VAL A 276 -18.87 -17.29 -10.96
C VAL A 276 -19.66 -16.61 -9.85
N ILE A 277 -20.93 -16.34 -10.10
CA ILE A 277 -21.85 -15.81 -9.10
C ILE A 277 -22.62 -16.99 -8.50
N VAL A 278 -22.34 -17.27 -7.23
CA VAL A 278 -23.05 -18.32 -6.50
C VAL A 278 -24.15 -17.68 -5.66
N GLY A 279 -25.41 -17.98 -6.04
CA GLY A 279 -26.57 -17.61 -5.23
C GLY A 279 -26.77 -18.61 -4.11
N VAL A 280 -26.95 -18.14 -2.87
CA VAL A 280 -27.36 -18.97 -1.73
C VAL A 280 -28.82 -18.70 -1.45
N ASP A 281 -29.67 -19.65 -1.80
CA ASP A 281 -31.10 -19.58 -1.57
C ASP A 281 -31.49 -20.51 -0.38
N GLU A 282 -31.03 -20.14 0.79
CA GLU A 282 -31.35 -20.79 2.04
C GLU A 282 -32.29 -19.86 2.85
N PRO A 283 -33.57 -20.23 3.03
CA PRO A 283 -34.55 -19.37 3.69
C PRO A 283 -34.12 -18.90 5.07
N MET A 284 -33.48 -19.79 5.85
CA MET A 284 -32.97 -19.48 7.19
C MET A 284 -31.84 -18.46 7.17
N VAL A 285 -30.93 -18.57 6.22
CA VAL A 285 -29.81 -17.61 6.06
C VAL A 285 -30.34 -16.25 5.62
N LYS A 286 -31.36 -16.23 4.75
CA LYS A 286 -32.02 -14.99 4.34
C LYS A 286 -32.67 -14.30 5.53
N GLN A 287 -33.41 -15.03 6.37
CA GLN A 287 -34.00 -14.49 7.59
C GLN A 287 -32.95 -13.87 8.50
N TRP A 288 -31.86 -14.56 8.77
CA TRP A 288 -30.75 -14.03 9.59
C TRP A 288 -30.11 -12.78 9.01
N ILE A 289 -30.00 -12.68 7.67
CA ILE A 289 -29.47 -11.47 7.02
C ILE A 289 -30.45 -10.30 7.19
N ASP A 290 -31.75 -10.54 7.01
CA ASP A 290 -32.79 -9.52 7.14
C ASP A 290 -32.92 -9.01 8.60
N GLU A 291 -32.73 -9.89 9.56
CA GLU A 291 -32.75 -9.59 10.99
C GLU A 291 -31.40 -9.07 11.52
N GLN A 292 -30.37 -9.00 10.67
CA GLN A 292 -28.99 -8.59 11.02
C GLN A 292 -28.39 -9.41 12.18
N GLU A 293 -28.76 -10.67 12.29
CA GLU A 293 -28.31 -11.54 13.38
C GLU A 293 -26.83 -11.88 13.30
N ILE A 294 -26.22 -11.99 14.49
CA ILE A 294 -24.88 -12.55 14.66
C ILE A 294 -25.02 -14.04 14.95
N VAL A 295 -24.45 -14.86 14.10
CA VAL A 295 -24.55 -16.32 14.21
C VAL A 295 -23.30 -16.89 14.88
N ALA A 296 -23.49 -17.68 15.94
CA ALA A 296 -22.41 -18.40 16.60
C ALA A 296 -22.04 -19.65 15.79
N ILE A 297 -20.81 -19.69 15.28
CA ILE A 297 -20.27 -20.88 14.58
C ILE A 297 -19.81 -21.93 15.60
N ASN A 298 -19.27 -21.47 16.73
CA ASN A 298 -18.93 -22.29 17.90
C ASN A 298 -18.86 -21.38 19.16
N PRO A 299 -18.68 -21.90 20.38
CA PRO A 299 -18.69 -21.11 21.62
C PRO A 299 -17.71 -19.92 21.63
N ASN A 300 -16.66 -19.98 20.81
CA ASN A 300 -15.58 -18.95 20.76
C ASN A 300 -15.55 -18.16 19.45
N LYS A 301 -16.48 -18.39 18.52
CA LYS A 301 -16.44 -17.74 17.20
C LYS A 301 -17.83 -17.37 16.71
N GLN A 302 -18.05 -16.09 16.60
CA GLN A 302 -19.27 -15.49 16.03
C GLN A 302 -18.97 -14.92 14.64
N THR A 303 -19.96 -14.90 13.76
CA THR A 303 -19.89 -14.28 12.45
C THR A 303 -21.24 -13.66 12.12
N ASP A 304 -21.25 -12.66 11.26
CA ASP A 304 -22.51 -12.14 10.72
C ASP A 304 -23.09 -13.11 9.67
N ALA A 305 -24.40 -13.02 9.46
CA ALA A 305 -25.13 -13.92 8.57
C ALA A 305 -24.67 -13.82 7.11
N ARG A 306 -24.18 -12.64 6.66
CA ARG A 306 -23.66 -12.46 5.30
C ARG A 306 -22.35 -13.21 5.09
N THR A 307 -21.46 -13.13 6.06
CA THR A 307 -20.19 -13.89 6.04
C THR A 307 -20.45 -15.40 6.08
N LEU A 308 -21.46 -15.85 6.83
CA LEU A 308 -21.86 -17.26 6.84
C LEU A 308 -22.43 -17.67 5.47
N ALA A 309 -23.31 -16.85 4.86
CA ALA A 309 -23.85 -17.10 3.54
C ALA A 309 -22.75 -17.22 2.47
N ALA A 310 -21.76 -16.32 2.50
CA ALA A 310 -20.61 -16.38 1.59
C ALA A 310 -19.82 -17.69 1.74
N LYS A 311 -19.61 -18.17 2.97
CA LYS A 311 -18.93 -19.47 3.24
C LYS A 311 -19.74 -20.65 2.74
N ILE A 312 -21.07 -20.66 2.97
CA ILE A 312 -21.97 -21.70 2.47
C ILE A 312 -21.94 -21.72 0.94
N GLY A 313 -22.02 -20.54 0.30
CA GLY A 313 -21.91 -20.41 -1.16
C GLY A 313 -20.60 -20.99 -1.69
N LEU A 314 -19.47 -20.69 -1.04
CA LEU A 314 -18.16 -21.19 -1.45
C LEU A 314 -18.03 -22.73 -1.30
N ILE A 315 -18.70 -23.34 -0.33
CA ILE A 315 -18.67 -24.81 -0.15
C ILE A 315 -19.56 -25.52 -1.19
N LYS A 316 -20.63 -24.85 -1.62
CA LYS A 316 -21.58 -25.39 -2.62
C LYS A 316 -21.15 -25.16 -4.07
N ALA A 317 -20.15 -24.29 -4.32
CA ALA A 317 -19.58 -24.00 -5.64
C ALA A 317 -18.51 -25.02 -6.02
#